data_1e978e6c8667cbf1243b5c2710a93927
#
_entry.id   1e978e6c8667cbf1243b5c2710a93927
#
_cell.length_a   1.000
_cell.length_b   1.000
_cell.length_c   1.000
_cell.angle_alpha   90.00
_cell.angle_beta   90.00
_cell.angle_gamma   90.00
#
_symmetry.space_group_name_H-M   'P 1'
#
loop_
_entity.id
_entity.type
_entity.pdbx_description
1 polymer ?
#
loop_
_entity_poly.entity_id
_entity_poly.type
_entity_poly.pdbx_seq_one_letter_code
_entity_poly.pdbx_strand_id
1 'polypeptide(L)'
;MPVLHLWLLTFVLTKAVRFTPLTYSLLSDVLRTDFHSLLTSVTLQATLEDVRIRNFAHKGLRTLYAENSAKGVPPDSADKLRKMLAFLDAMQDPEELRALAAWKPHTLTGDRKGTWSLTVTRNRRLTFRIHTTDLEIYDLNLEDYH
;
A
#
# COMPACT_ATOMS: atom_id res chain seq x y z
N MET A 1 -11.85 9.97 -25.59
CA MET A 1 -11.71 10.49 -24.22
C MET A 1 -10.37 10.03 -23.62
N PRO A 2 -9.22 10.67 -23.89
CA PRO A 2 -7.92 10.19 -23.43
C PRO A 2 -7.31 11.02 -22.29
N VAL A 3 -8.11 11.69 -21.48
CA VAL A 3 -7.60 12.64 -20.46
C VAL A 3 -7.36 11.99 -19.09
N LEU A 4 -7.98 10.84 -18.81
CA LEU A 4 -7.83 10.18 -17.49
C LEU A 4 -6.49 9.47 -17.30
N HIS A 5 -5.88 8.96 -18.38
CA HIS A 5 -4.58 8.27 -18.28
C HIS A 5 -3.39 9.22 -18.06
N LEU A 6 -3.50 10.46 -18.50
CA LEU A 6 -2.43 11.44 -18.35
C LEU A 6 -2.32 11.95 -16.91
N TRP A 7 -3.44 12.00 -16.18
CA TRP A 7 -3.47 12.42 -14.76
C TRP A 7 -2.88 11.38 -13.82
N LEU A 8 -3.06 10.09 -14.13
CA LEU A 8 -2.46 9.00 -13.34
C LEU A 8 -0.93 8.98 -13.49
N LEU A 9 -0.43 9.22 -14.70
CA LEU A 9 1.01 9.25 -14.98
C LEU A 9 1.72 10.43 -14.28
N THR A 10 1.08 11.60 -14.22
CA THR A 10 1.65 12.77 -13.54
C THR A 10 1.64 12.63 -12.02
N PHE A 11 0.66 11.91 -11.45
CA PHE A 11 0.59 11.69 -10.00
C PHE A 11 1.66 10.70 -9.50
N VAL A 12 2.00 9.70 -10.31
CA VAL A 12 3.08 8.75 -10.00
C VAL A 12 4.46 9.41 -10.14
N LEU A 13 4.65 10.30 -11.12
CA LEU A 13 5.93 10.98 -11.30
C LEU A 13 6.25 12.02 -10.22
N THR A 14 5.23 12.64 -9.62
CA THR A 14 5.44 13.71 -8.61
C THR A 14 5.81 13.17 -7.23
N LYS A 15 5.53 11.90 -6.92
CA LYS A 15 5.91 11.30 -5.63
C LYS A 15 7.31 10.68 -5.60
N ALA A 16 7.91 10.44 -6.76
CA ALA A 16 9.18 9.68 -6.87
C ALA A 16 10.46 10.53 -6.74
N VAL A 17 10.37 11.88 -6.65
CA VAL A 17 11.59 12.69 -6.70
C VAL A 17 11.64 13.67 -5.54
N ARG A 18 12.27 13.26 -4.44
CA ARG A 18 12.91 14.21 -3.52
C ARG A 18 14.24 14.60 -4.16
N PHE A 19 14.21 15.66 -4.94
CA PHE A 19 15.43 16.25 -5.53
C PHE A 19 16.29 16.89 -4.44
N THR A 20 17.50 16.38 -4.25
CA THR A 20 18.58 17.13 -3.60
C THR A 20 19.33 17.93 -4.67
N PRO A 21 19.81 19.15 -4.38
CA PRO A 21 20.40 20.06 -5.38
C PRO A 21 21.72 19.59 -6.00
N LEU A 22 22.28 18.48 -5.55
CA LEU A 22 23.54 17.91 -6.05
C LEU A 22 23.41 17.11 -7.37
N THR A 23 22.20 16.81 -7.80
CA THR A 23 21.98 15.98 -9.01
C THR A 23 21.81 16.78 -10.29
N TYR A 24 21.72 18.10 -10.21
CA TYR A 24 21.52 18.95 -11.40
C TYR A 24 22.76 19.07 -12.29
N SER A 25 23.96 18.91 -11.71
CA SER A 25 25.22 19.00 -12.46
C SER A 25 25.52 17.76 -13.32
N LEU A 26 24.92 16.62 -12.97
CA LEU A 26 25.14 15.36 -13.72
C LEU A 26 24.16 15.15 -14.88
N LEU A 27 23.08 15.93 -14.92
CA LEU A 27 22.06 15.79 -15.95
C LEU A 27 22.47 16.36 -17.32
N SER A 28 23.42 17.31 -17.34
CA SER A 28 23.89 17.94 -18.58
C SER A 28 24.80 17.05 -19.41
N ASP A 29 25.50 16.09 -18.78
CA ASP A 29 26.42 15.20 -19.48
C ASP A 29 25.78 13.90 -19.97
N VAL A 30 24.62 13.56 -19.38
CA VAL A 30 23.88 12.31 -19.71
C VAL A 30 22.99 12.45 -20.95
N LEU A 31 22.63 13.66 -21.35
CA LEU A 31 21.78 13.89 -22.54
C LEU A 31 22.46 13.57 -23.88
N ARG A 32 23.72 13.13 -23.87
CA ARG A 32 24.51 12.88 -25.08
C ARG A 32 24.72 11.42 -25.45
N THR A 33 24.34 10.48 -24.58
CA THR A 33 24.55 9.05 -24.85
C THR A 33 23.28 8.25 -24.52
N ASP A 34 22.66 7.76 -25.56
CA ASP A 34 21.67 6.67 -25.60
C ASP A 34 20.52 6.70 -24.59
N PHE A 35 19.51 7.50 -24.92
CA PHE A 35 18.22 7.55 -24.23
C PHE A 35 17.54 6.17 -24.03
N HIS A 36 17.82 5.21 -24.90
CA HIS A 36 17.27 3.84 -24.83
C HIS A 36 17.91 2.98 -23.73
N SER A 37 19.19 3.18 -23.44
CA SER A 37 19.90 2.42 -22.40
C SER A 37 19.56 2.91 -20.99
N LEU A 38 19.25 4.20 -20.84
CA LEU A 38 18.89 4.80 -19.56
C LEU A 38 17.47 4.44 -19.10
N LEU A 39 16.52 4.31 -20.03
CA LEU A 39 15.16 3.87 -19.71
C LEU A 39 15.15 2.45 -19.16
N THR A 40 15.99 1.54 -19.67
CA THR A 40 16.08 0.16 -19.15
C THR A 40 16.74 0.09 -17.78
N SER A 41 17.72 0.94 -17.50
CA SER A 41 18.41 0.95 -16.20
C SER A 41 17.58 1.60 -15.07
N VAL A 42 16.84 2.65 -15.39
CA VAL A 42 15.97 3.34 -14.42
C VAL A 42 14.75 2.48 -14.10
N THR A 43 14.24 1.71 -15.05
CA THR A 43 13.11 0.79 -14.80
C THR A 43 13.51 -0.41 -13.93
N LEU A 44 14.81 -0.78 -13.92
CA LEU A 44 15.29 -1.94 -13.16
C LEU A 44 15.69 -1.60 -11.70
N GLN A 45 15.85 -0.32 -11.36
CA GLN A 45 16.33 0.10 -10.03
C GLN A 45 15.30 0.82 -9.18
N ALA A 46 14.12 1.09 -9.70
CA ALA A 46 12.96 1.46 -8.89
C ALA A 46 12.20 0.18 -8.49
N THR A 47 12.85 -0.73 -7.80
CA THR A 47 12.12 -1.60 -6.89
C THR A 47 11.63 -0.67 -5.77
N LEU A 48 10.50 -0.04 -6.01
CA LEU A 48 9.69 0.50 -4.93
C LEU A 48 9.50 -0.68 -3.97
N GLU A 49 10.04 -0.58 -2.80
CA GLU A 49 9.75 -1.53 -1.73
C GLU A 49 8.32 -1.24 -1.29
N ASP A 50 7.37 -1.71 -2.11
CA ASP A 50 5.97 -1.66 -1.76
C ASP A 50 5.74 -2.55 -0.54
N VAL A 51 4.96 -2.09 0.39
CA VAL A 51 4.52 -2.89 1.53
C VAL A 51 3.85 -4.16 0.99
N ARG A 52 4.33 -5.33 1.43
CA ARG A 52 3.81 -6.62 0.96
C ARG A 52 2.94 -7.28 2.01
N ILE A 53 1.76 -7.72 1.61
CA ILE A 53 0.94 -8.57 2.47
C ILE A 53 1.52 -10.00 2.46
N ARG A 54 2.13 -10.39 3.57
CA ARG A 54 2.83 -11.67 3.71
C ARG A 54 1.88 -12.83 3.98
N ASN A 55 0.95 -12.65 4.91
CA ASN A 55 0.00 -13.70 5.26
C ASN A 55 -1.37 -13.15 5.69
N PHE A 56 -2.35 -14.03 5.63
CA PHE A 56 -3.72 -13.78 6.03
C PHE A 56 -4.13 -14.80 7.09
N ALA A 57 -4.55 -14.33 8.25
CA ALA A 57 -5.18 -15.16 9.26
C ALA A 57 -6.63 -15.50 8.89
N HIS A 58 -7.32 -14.58 8.20
CA HIS A 58 -8.71 -14.77 7.75
C HIS A 58 -8.79 -15.27 6.31
N LYS A 59 -9.33 -16.48 6.10
CA LYS A 59 -9.43 -17.11 4.78
C LYS A 59 -10.21 -16.30 3.75
N GLY A 60 -11.31 -15.67 4.15
CA GLY A 60 -12.12 -14.84 3.25
C GLY A 60 -11.38 -13.60 2.75
N LEU A 61 -10.49 -12.99 3.57
CA LEU A 61 -9.63 -11.88 3.12
C LEU A 61 -8.63 -12.35 2.08
N ARG A 62 -8.03 -13.53 2.27
CA ARG A 62 -7.13 -14.13 1.29
C ARG A 62 -7.82 -14.35 -0.06
N THR A 63 -9.01 -14.91 -0.05
CA THR A 63 -9.82 -15.15 -1.27
C THR A 63 -10.21 -13.81 -1.92
N LEU A 64 -10.59 -12.81 -1.13
CA LEU A 64 -10.90 -11.47 -1.63
C LEU A 64 -9.69 -10.81 -2.29
N TYR A 65 -8.51 -10.94 -1.71
CA TYR A 65 -7.27 -10.37 -2.24
C TYR A 65 -6.78 -11.08 -3.50
N ALA A 66 -6.68 -12.42 -3.46
CA ALA A 66 -6.09 -13.22 -4.53
C ALA A 66 -7.02 -13.42 -5.73
N GLU A 67 -8.33 -13.57 -5.49
CA GLU A 67 -9.31 -13.98 -6.49
C GLU A 67 -10.38 -12.91 -6.75
N ASN A 68 -10.33 -11.79 -6.05
CA ASN A 68 -11.36 -10.74 -6.02
C ASN A 68 -12.78 -11.29 -5.69
N SER A 69 -12.84 -12.43 -5.02
CA SER A 69 -14.07 -13.10 -4.63
C SER A 69 -14.48 -12.72 -3.21
N ALA A 70 -15.71 -12.25 -3.02
CA ALA A 70 -16.25 -11.91 -1.71
C ALA A 70 -16.65 -13.14 -0.86
N LYS A 71 -16.33 -14.36 -1.32
CA LYS A 71 -16.64 -15.58 -0.58
C LYS A 71 -15.90 -15.61 0.76
N GLY A 72 -16.65 -15.74 1.83
CA GLY A 72 -16.10 -15.79 3.19
C GLY A 72 -15.87 -14.42 3.85
N VAL A 73 -16.26 -13.33 3.20
CA VAL A 73 -16.37 -12.00 3.83
C VAL A 73 -17.81 -11.53 3.77
N PRO A 74 -18.27 -10.69 4.72
CA PRO A 74 -19.63 -10.16 4.66
C PRO A 74 -19.83 -9.27 3.43
N PRO A 75 -20.93 -9.43 2.69
CA PRO A 75 -21.18 -8.68 1.46
C PRO A 75 -21.19 -7.16 1.65
N ASP A 76 -21.71 -6.69 2.77
CA ASP A 76 -21.77 -5.27 3.17
C ASP A 76 -20.39 -4.64 3.35
N SER A 77 -19.39 -5.45 3.60
CA SER A 77 -18.02 -5.02 3.91
C SER A 77 -17.05 -5.25 2.74
N ALA A 78 -17.44 -6.04 1.75
CA ALA A 78 -16.55 -6.52 0.69
C ALA A 78 -15.88 -5.36 -0.09
N ASP A 79 -16.64 -4.35 -0.50
CA ASP A 79 -16.08 -3.22 -1.26
C ASP A 79 -15.15 -2.33 -0.42
N LYS A 80 -15.48 -2.15 0.85
CA LYS A 80 -14.59 -1.42 1.76
C LYS A 80 -13.31 -2.19 2.02
N LEU A 81 -13.41 -3.50 2.22
CA LEU A 81 -12.25 -4.38 2.39
C LEU A 81 -11.35 -4.39 1.15
N ARG A 82 -11.90 -4.41 -0.07
CA ARG A 82 -11.09 -4.27 -1.31
C ARG A 82 -10.27 -2.98 -1.32
N LYS A 83 -10.90 -1.85 -0.98
CA LYS A 83 -10.21 -0.56 -0.91
C LYS A 83 -9.12 -0.54 0.16
N MET A 84 -9.38 -1.16 1.32
CA MET A 84 -8.40 -1.26 2.39
C MET A 84 -7.23 -2.15 1.99
N LEU A 85 -7.48 -3.31 1.40
CA LEU A 85 -6.43 -4.22 0.92
C LEU A 85 -5.57 -3.59 -0.16
N ALA A 86 -6.19 -2.92 -1.15
CA ALA A 86 -5.46 -2.21 -2.20
C ALA A 86 -4.60 -1.06 -1.65
N PHE A 87 -5.08 -0.35 -0.62
CA PHE A 87 -4.28 0.67 0.03
C PHE A 87 -3.09 0.07 0.80
N LEU A 88 -3.33 -1.00 1.56
CA LEU A 88 -2.28 -1.69 2.31
C LEU A 88 -1.18 -2.25 1.41
N ASP A 89 -1.54 -2.70 0.22
CA ASP A 89 -0.62 -3.23 -0.78
C ASP A 89 0.18 -2.15 -1.52
N ALA A 90 -0.35 -0.94 -1.58
CA ALA A 90 0.25 0.20 -2.29
C ALA A 90 0.96 1.21 -1.38
N MET A 91 0.78 1.13 -0.05
CA MET A 91 1.42 2.08 0.88
C MET A 91 2.92 1.83 0.95
N GLN A 92 3.69 2.89 1.17
CA GLN A 92 5.15 2.83 1.30
C GLN A 92 5.62 3.13 2.71
N ASP A 93 4.77 3.75 3.53
CA ASP A 93 5.07 4.11 4.91
C ASP A 93 3.87 3.80 5.81
N PRO A 94 4.04 3.07 6.92
CA PRO A 94 2.99 2.84 7.92
C PRO A 94 2.33 4.12 8.45
N GLU A 95 3.03 5.26 8.44
CA GLU A 95 2.47 6.54 8.87
C GLU A 95 1.36 7.06 7.90
N GLU A 96 1.33 6.58 6.66
CA GLU A 96 0.23 6.89 5.73
C GLU A 96 -1.13 6.43 6.24
N LEU A 97 -1.16 5.37 7.06
CA LEU A 97 -2.38 4.90 7.71
C LEU A 97 -3.02 5.97 8.59
N ARG A 98 -2.21 6.77 9.27
CA ARG A 98 -2.70 7.81 10.20
C ARG A 98 -3.46 8.93 9.48
N ALA A 99 -3.19 9.14 8.20
CA ALA A 99 -3.91 10.12 7.38
C ALA A 99 -5.35 9.68 7.03
N LEU A 100 -5.68 8.39 7.22
CA LEU A 100 -6.97 7.81 6.84
C LEU A 100 -8.00 7.88 7.98
N ALA A 101 -8.38 9.07 8.38
CA ALA A 101 -9.31 9.30 9.50
C ALA A 101 -10.63 8.50 9.38
N ALA A 102 -11.11 8.23 8.15
CA ALA A 102 -12.33 7.46 7.91
C ALA A 102 -12.25 6.01 8.38
N TRP A 103 -11.05 5.44 8.49
CA TRP A 103 -10.84 4.06 8.95
C TRP A 103 -10.43 4.00 10.43
N LYS A 104 -10.26 5.15 11.07
CA LYS A 104 -9.87 5.29 12.48
C LYS A 104 -8.69 4.38 12.85
N PRO A 105 -7.53 4.52 12.16
CA PRO A 105 -6.38 3.68 12.40
C PRO A 105 -5.82 3.93 13.80
N HIS A 106 -5.55 2.85 14.52
CA HIS A 106 -4.88 2.89 15.81
C HIS A 106 -4.13 1.59 16.08
N THR A 107 -3.14 1.64 16.94
CA THR A 107 -2.44 0.46 17.42
C THR A 107 -3.06 -0.03 18.72
N LEU A 108 -3.18 -1.34 18.87
CA LEU A 108 -3.68 -1.97 20.06
C LEU A 108 -2.64 -1.95 21.18
N THR A 109 -3.10 -2.02 22.42
CA THR A 109 -2.28 -2.05 23.63
C THR A 109 -2.38 -3.42 24.34
N GLY A 110 -1.65 -3.61 25.44
CA GLY A 110 -1.65 -4.86 26.20
C GLY A 110 -1.01 -6.00 25.43
N ASP A 111 -1.62 -7.18 25.51
CA ASP A 111 -1.11 -8.41 24.88
C ASP A 111 -1.02 -8.35 23.35
N ARG A 112 -1.74 -7.40 22.74
CA ARG A 112 -1.78 -7.17 21.31
C ARG A 112 -1.01 -5.93 20.87
N LYS A 113 -0.08 -5.46 21.68
CA LYS A 113 0.77 -4.31 21.38
C LYS A 113 1.44 -4.45 20.02
N GLY A 114 1.37 -3.39 19.22
CA GLY A 114 1.94 -3.36 17.86
C GLY A 114 1.03 -3.90 16.76
N THR A 115 -0.18 -4.39 17.11
CA THR A 115 -1.20 -4.73 16.13
C THR A 115 -1.95 -3.48 15.72
N TRP A 116 -2.05 -3.21 14.43
CA TRP A 116 -2.88 -2.17 13.86
C TRP A 116 -4.34 -2.63 13.78
N SER A 117 -5.25 -1.68 13.95
CA SER A 117 -6.69 -1.90 13.84
C SER A 117 -7.33 -0.81 13.01
N LEU A 118 -8.06 -1.20 11.96
CA LEU A 118 -8.82 -0.30 11.09
C LEU A 118 -10.31 -0.64 11.19
N THR A 119 -11.15 0.38 11.28
CA THR A 119 -12.60 0.20 11.36
C THR A 119 -13.18 -0.13 9.98
N VAL A 120 -13.73 -1.34 9.84
CA VAL A 120 -14.47 -1.78 8.65
C VAL A 120 -15.93 -1.39 8.75
N THR A 121 -16.60 -1.88 9.79
CA THR A 121 -17.99 -1.51 10.15
C THR A 121 -18.05 -1.15 11.64
N ARG A 122 -19.26 -0.92 12.15
CA ARG A 122 -19.45 -0.70 13.59
C ARG A 122 -18.86 -1.81 14.44
N ASN A 123 -19.05 -3.06 14.01
CA ASN A 123 -18.67 -4.26 14.77
C ASN A 123 -17.45 -4.99 14.21
N ARG A 124 -16.91 -4.59 13.05
CA ARG A 124 -15.78 -5.31 12.41
C ARG A 124 -14.55 -4.46 12.29
N ARG A 125 -13.42 -5.10 12.54
CA ARG A 125 -12.09 -4.49 12.44
C ARG A 125 -11.19 -5.32 11.55
N LEU A 126 -10.43 -4.65 10.72
CA LEU A 126 -9.30 -5.23 10.02
C LEU A 126 -8.08 -5.06 10.90
N THR A 127 -7.47 -6.16 11.34
CA THR A 127 -6.30 -6.14 12.21
C THR A 127 -5.11 -6.77 11.52
N PHE A 128 -3.91 -6.26 11.78
CA PHE A 128 -2.66 -6.74 11.19
C PHE A 128 -1.45 -6.20 11.95
N ARG A 129 -0.30 -6.77 11.67
CA ARG A 129 1.00 -6.30 12.14
C ARG A 129 1.84 -5.82 10.96
N ILE A 130 2.69 -4.84 11.20
CA ILE A 130 3.64 -4.35 10.20
C ILE A 130 5.05 -4.59 10.75
N HIS A 131 5.88 -5.23 9.94
CA HIS A 131 7.30 -5.32 10.19
C HIS A 131 7.97 -4.11 9.52
N THR A 132 8.46 -3.20 10.33
CA THR A 132 8.93 -1.89 9.85
C THR A 132 10.23 -1.96 9.05
N THR A 133 11.04 -3.00 9.27
CA THR A 133 12.31 -3.17 8.56
C THR A 133 12.10 -3.62 7.11
N ASP A 134 11.17 -4.55 6.90
CA ASP A 134 10.95 -5.19 5.59
C ASP A 134 9.66 -4.70 4.92
N LEU A 135 8.95 -3.78 5.57
CA LEU A 135 7.65 -3.25 5.15
C LEU A 135 6.64 -4.37 4.81
N GLU A 136 6.63 -5.45 5.61
CA GLU A 136 5.73 -6.58 5.41
C GLU A 136 4.55 -6.53 6.39
N ILE A 137 3.35 -6.86 5.89
CA ILE A 137 2.12 -6.98 6.67
C ILE A 137 1.88 -8.44 7.00
N TYR A 138 1.70 -8.72 8.30
CA TYR A 138 1.46 -10.04 8.84
C TYR A 138 0.12 -10.15 9.53
N ASP A 139 -0.38 -11.38 9.60
CA ASP A 139 -1.56 -11.77 10.38
C ASP A 139 -2.79 -10.94 10.06
N LEU A 140 -2.98 -10.64 8.75
CA LEU A 140 -4.12 -9.85 8.31
C LEU A 140 -5.43 -10.60 8.60
N ASN A 141 -6.23 -10.03 9.50
CA ASN A 141 -7.42 -10.66 10.04
C ASN A 141 -8.63 -9.73 10.00
N LEU A 142 -9.82 -10.32 9.85
CA LEU A 142 -11.09 -9.63 10.00
C LEU A 142 -11.76 -10.12 11.29
N GLU A 143 -11.85 -9.25 12.27
CA GLU A 143 -12.38 -9.56 13.59
C GLU A 143 -13.77 -8.96 13.77
N ASP A 144 -14.64 -9.71 14.40
CA ASP A 144 -15.95 -9.25 14.84
C ASP A 144 -15.87 -8.91 16.34
N TYR A 145 -16.19 -7.66 16.67
CA TYR A 145 -16.20 -7.14 18.03
C TYR A 145 -17.65 -7.12 18.55
N HIS A 146 -18.08 -8.24 19.07
CA HIS A 146 -19.33 -8.34 19.82
C HIS A 146 -19.08 -8.33 21.33
#